data_d2d1950a2885eb8581e94edb5cc86a98
#
_entry.id   d2d1950a2885eb8581e94edb5cc86a98
#
_cell.length_a   1.000
_cell.length_b   1.000
_cell.length_c   1.000
_cell.angle_alpha   90.00
_cell.angle_beta   90.00
_cell.angle_gamma   90.00
#
_symmetry.space_group_name_H-M   'P 1'
#
loop_
_entity.id
_entity.type
_entity.pdbx_description
1 polymer ?
#
loop_
_entity_poly.entity_id
_entity_poly.type
_entity_poly.pdbx_seq_one_letter_code
_entity_poly.pdbx_strand_id
1 'polypeptide(L)'
;MSAHSRIKRGRDGFSRREPGLNPKLELAEDLSSEPLYSPRVVRALLAKHGLRPTKSLGQNFLIDGNVLRHIVQVGLEGATGKPNIYEVGPGLGVLTRALAETGANVTSVEKDEHLRGVLETTLEGLANVRVVFKDALEFPWHHAPEGSLLVANLPYYISSAIIAKILEGRRFSCLTFLVQREVALRLEAQPGEDGYGFLSALIALYGRAERVFDVPKGAFFPAPDVTSSVARIQVTPGLRPAPGVIRVLEVALHHRRKTLRNNLSLAGYAPELIAQALEVAGLEPSVRAEDVPLAAIQALAGVLEPADAKHITKS
;
A
#
# COMPACT_ATOMS: atom_id res chain seq x y z
N MET A 1 -39.57 -5.30 59.30
CA MET A 1 -39.89 -5.76 57.92
C MET A 1 -38.69 -5.45 57.05
N SER A 2 -38.02 -6.50 56.57
CA SER A 2 -36.65 -6.56 56.07
C SER A 2 -36.62 -6.19 54.60
N ALA A 3 -35.70 -5.29 54.18
CA ALA A 3 -35.38 -5.03 52.79
C ALA A 3 -33.94 -5.48 52.52
N HIS A 4 -33.82 -6.58 51.78
CA HIS A 4 -32.51 -7.15 51.37
C HIS A 4 -31.93 -6.36 50.21
N SER A 5 -30.85 -5.68 50.46
CA SER A 5 -29.95 -5.10 49.44
C SER A 5 -29.11 -6.20 48.82
N ARG A 6 -29.31 -6.48 47.51
CA ARG A 6 -28.43 -7.36 46.71
C ARG A 6 -27.27 -6.57 46.12
N ILE A 7 -26.08 -6.78 46.65
CA ILE A 7 -24.81 -6.31 46.09
C ILE A 7 -24.53 -7.14 44.85
N LYS A 8 -24.50 -6.48 43.67
CA LYS A 8 -23.99 -7.06 42.42
C LYS A 8 -22.47 -7.04 42.49
N ARG A 9 -21.84 -8.21 42.57
CA ARG A 9 -20.41 -8.40 42.36
C ARG A 9 -20.07 -8.17 40.88
N GLY A 10 -19.25 -7.17 40.60
CA GLY A 10 -18.64 -6.94 39.30
C GLY A 10 -17.72 -8.14 38.94
N ARG A 11 -17.89 -8.68 37.75
CA ARG A 11 -16.96 -9.66 37.18
C ARG A 11 -15.78 -8.89 36.63
N ASP A 12 -14.68 -8.91 37.34
CA ASP A 12 -13.37 -8.49 36.81
C ASP A 12 -13.01 -9.44 35.66
N GLY A 13 -13.00 -8.88 34.47
CA GLY A 13 -12.55 -9.56 33.27
C GLY A 13 -11.05 -9.82 33.31
N PHE A 14 -10.65 -11.02 33.74
CA PHE A 14 -9.27 -11.51 33.58
C PHE A 14 -8.95 -11.59 32.08
N SER A 15 -8.21 -10.60 31.59
CA SER A 15 -7.53 -10.68 30.31
C SER A 15 -6.57 -11.88 30.34
N ARG A 16 -6.91 -12.94 29.61
CA ARG A 16 -6.00 -14.07 29.41
C ARG A 16 -4.75 -13.57 28.69
N ARG A 17 -3.62 -13.53 29.40
CA ARG A 17 -2.30 -13.33 28.80
C ARG A 17 -2.04 -14.49 27.84
N GLU A 18 -1.74 -14.19 26.58
CA GLU A 18 -1.28 -15.23 25.65
C GLU A 18 0.05 -15.80 26.19
N PRO A 19 0.22 -17.14 26.22
CA PRO A 19 1.46 -17.76 26.69
C PRO A 19 2.56 -17.51 25.65
N GLY A 20 3.58 -16.74 25.99
CA GLY A 20 4.76 -16.57 25.15
C GLY A 20 5.51 -15.23 25.25
N LEU A 21 4.95 -14.20 25.87
CA LEU A 21 5.67 -12.95 26.11
C LEU A 21 6.21 -12.92 27.55
N ASN A 22 7.51 -13.21 27.70
CA ASN A 22 8.19 -13.05 28.97
C ASN A 22 8.59 -11.56 29.13
N PRO A 23 8.04 -10.79 30.11
CA PRO A 23 8.29 -9.36 30.24
C PRO A 23 9.70 -9.00 30.78
N LYS A 24 10.57 -9.98 31.00
CA LYS A 24 11.92 -9.80 31.54
C LYS A 24 13.06 -10.13 30.57
N LEU A 25 12.80 -10.21 29.25
CA LEU A 25 13.90 -10.29 28.31
C LEU A 25 14.50 -8.87 28.16
N GLU A 26 15.45 -8.53 29.05
CA GLU A 26 16.54 -7.64 28.68
C GLU A 26 17.11 -8.19 27.38
N LEU A 27 17.39 -7.34 26.38
CA LEU A 27 18.15 -7.78 25.22
C LEU A 27 19.47 -8.26 25.78
N ALA A 28 19.58 -9.56 26.01
CA ALA A 28 20.80 -10.19 26.46
C ALA A 28 21.89 -9.82 25.45
N GLU A 29 23.12 -9.61 25.90
CA GLU A 29 24.30 -9.37 25.06
C GLU A 29 24.39 -10.36 23.90
N ASP A 30 23.81 -11.54 24.04
CA ASP A 30 23.65 -12.62 23.07
C ASP A 30 22.78 -12.27 21.83
N LEU A 31 21.89 -11.28 21.88
CA LEU A 31 21.03 -10.89 20.73
C LEU A 31 21.62 -9.77 19.89
N SER A 32 22.68 -9.10 20.35
CA SER A 32 23.32 -8.00 19.61
C SER A 32 24.00 -8.44 18.31
N SER A 33 24.36 -9.73 18.20
CA SER A 33 24.96 -10.34 17.01
C SER A 33 23.92 -10.96 16.06
N GLU A 34 22.66 -11.08 16.48
CA GLU A 34 21.61 -11.65 15.65
C GLU A 34 21.02 -10.57 14.70
N PRO A 35 20.65 -10.96 13.46
CA PRO A 35 20.05 -10.03 12.52
C PRO A 35 18.68 -9.53 13.00
N LEU A 36 18.32 -8.30 12.67
CA LEU A 36 17.08 -7.64 13.08
C LEU A 36 15.82 -8.41 12.68
N TYR A 37 15.87 -9.20 11.60
CA TYR A 37 14.78 -10.07 11.17
C TYR A 37 14.71 -11.40 11.95
N SER A 38 15.62 -11.69 12.89
CA SER A 38 15.50 -12.90 13.71
C SER A 38 14.20 -12.89 14.52
N PRO A 39 13.42 -13.98 14.53
CA PRO A 39 12.21 -14.07 15.34
C PRO A 39 12.45 -13.82 16.84
N ARG A 40 13.65 -14.12 17.35
CA ARG A 40 14.06 -13.84 18.74
C ARG A 40 14.22 -12.34 18.97
N VAL A 41 14.94 -11.65 18.07
CA VAL A 41 15.16 -10.21 18.12
C VAL A 41 13.85 -9.44 17.99
N VAL A 42 12.99 -9.81 17.03
CA VAL A 42 11.67 -9.19 16.84
C VAL A 42 10.82 -9.27 18.12
N ARG A 43 10.74 -10.46 18.75
CA ARG A 43 9.99 -10.61 20.01
C ARG A 43 10.61 -9.82 21.16
N ALA A 44 11.93 -9.80 21.26
CA ALA A 44 12.65 -9.06 22.30
C ALA A 44 12.43 -7.55 22.16
N LEU A 45 12.49 -7.01 20.93
CA LEU A 45 12.21 -5.59 20.65
C LEU A 45 10.77 -5.21 21.01
N LEU A 46 9.80 -6.02 20.62
CA LEU A 46 8.40 -5.81 20.98
C LEU A 46 8.22 -5.79 22.49
N ALA A 47 8.84 -6.75 23.22
CA ALA A 47 8.76 -6.82 24.68
C ALA A 47 9.45 -5.62 25.35
N LYS A 48 10.66 -5.25 24.90
CA LYS A 48 11.45 -4.12 25.43
C LYS A 48 10.70 -2.80 25.34
N HIS A 49 10.03 -2.56 24.21
CA HIS A 49 9.29 -1.33 23.96
C HIS A 49 7.80 -1.41 24.36
N GLY A 50 7.36 -2.51 25.00
CA GLY A 50 5.97 -2.70 25.41
C GLY A 50 4.97 -2.76 24.23
N LEU A 51 5.46 -3.08 23.02
CA LEU A 51 4.68 -3.10 21.81
C LEU A 51 3.95 -4.43 21.63
N ARG A 52 2.76 -4.36 21.04
CA ARG A 52 2.00 -5.53 20.59
C ARG A 52 1.60 -5.32 19.14
N PRO A 53 1.77 -6.33 18.26
CA PRO A 53 1.31 -6.23 16.88
C PRO A 53 -0.17 -5.87 16.82
N THR A 54 -0.49 -4.80 16.12
CA THR A 54 -1.86 -4.28 16.04
C THR A 54 -2.53 -4.79 14.76
N LYS A 55 -3.50 -5.71 14.90
CA LYS A 55 -4.21 -6.30 13.75
C LYS A 55 -4.94 -5.26 12.90
N SER A 56 -5.52 -4.22 13.51
CA SER A 56 -6.20 -3.14 12.78
C SER A 56 -5.26 -2.28 11.94
N LEU A 57 -3.95 -2.28 12.24
CA LEU A 57 -2.92 -1.64 11.44
C LEU A 57 -2.26 -2.60 10.45
N GLY A 58 -2.68 -3.86 10.41
CA GLY A 58 -2.12 -4.87 9.52
C GLY A 58 -0.64 -5.18 9.77
N GLN A 59 -0.15 -5.01 11.01
CA GLN A 59 1.25 -5.19 11.37
C GLN A 59 1.66 -6.66 11.30
N ASN A 60 2.43 -7.01 10.26
CA ASN A 60 3.07 -8.30 10.05
C ASN A 60 4.55 -8.03 9.77
N PHE A 61 5.41 -8.25 10.78
CA PHE A 61 6.84 -7.97 10.69
C PHE A 61 7.55 -9.08 9.92
N LEU A 62 8.39 -8.72 8.96
CA LEU A 62 9.17 -9.66 8.17
C LEU A 62 10.26 -10.29 9.05
N ILE A 63 10.31 -11.64 9.07
CA ILE A 63 11.25 -12.42 9.88
C ILE A 63 12.04 -13.44 9.04
N ASP A 64 12.04 -13.31 7.73
CA ASP A 64 12.78 -14.18 6.80
C ASP A 64 13.84 -13.37 6.03
N GLY A 65 15.11 -13.68 6.30
CA GLY A 65 16.23 -12.99 5.69
C GLY A 65 16.41 -13.26 4.19
N ASN A 66 15.94 -14.42 3.66
CA ASN A 66 16.00 -14.70 2.23
C ASN A 66 14.97 -13.84 1.49
N VAL A 67 13.75 -13.77 2.03
CA VAL A 67 12.69 -12.90 1.50
C VAL A 67 13.13 -11.44 1.56
N LEU A 68 13.70 -10.98 2.69
CA LEU A 68 14.20 -9.62 2.85
C LEU A 68 15.23 -9.27 1.78
N ARG A 69 16.26 -10.10 1.59
CA ARG A 69 17.30 -9.88 0.57
C ARG A 69 16.72 -9.85 -0.83
N HIS A 70 15.78 -10.73 -1.14
CA HIS A 70 15.14 -10.76 -2.46
C HIS A 70 14.28 -9.51 -2.72
N ILE A 71 13.54 -9.01 -1.71
CA ILE A 71 12.81 -7.73 -1.81
C ILE A 71 13.77 -6.58 -2.10
N VAL A 72 14.90 -6.49 -1.37
CA VAL A 72 15.90 -5.46 -1.58
C VAL A 72 16.51 -5.55 -2.98
N GLN A 73 16.86 -6.75 -3.43
CA GLN A 73 17.40 -6.99 -4.76
C GLN A 73 16.46 -6.52 -5.88
N VAL A 74 15.17 -6.96 -5.82
CA VAL A 74 14.15 -6.57 -6.80
C VAL A 74 13.85 -5.07 -6.73
N GLY A 75 13.81 -4.52 -5.51
CA GLY A 75 13.54 -3.10 -5.27
C GLY A 75 14.62 -2.16 -5.83
N LEU A 76 15.85 -2.64 -5.96
CA LEU A 76 16.99 -1.89 -6.47
C LEU A 76 17.37 -2.23 -7.92
N GLU A 77 16.65 -3.15 -8.54
CA GLU A 77 16.94 -3.55 -9.92
C GLU A 77 16.85 -2.37 -10.89
N GLY A 78 17.93 -2.12 -11.64
CA GLY A 78 18.04 -0.97 -12.53
C GLY A 78 18.36 0.37 -11.85
N ALA A 79 18.48 0.41 -10.53
CA ALA A 79 18.91 1.61 -9.81
C ALA A 79 20.41 1.89 -10.06
N THR A 80 20.76 3.16 -10.16
CA THR A 80 22.15 3.61 -10.33
C THR A 80 22.54 4.62 -9.25
N GLY A 81 23.80 4.62 -8.85
CA GLY A 81 24.33 5.55 -7.87
C GLY A 81 23.73 5.36 -6.48
N LYS A 82 23.33 6.47 -5.84
CA LYS A 82 22.64 6.49 -4.54
C LYS A 82 21.15 6.82 -4.75
N PRO A 83 20.28 5.81 -4.93
CA PRO A 83 18.87 6.07 -5.17
C PRO A 83 18.19 6.66 -3.93
N ASN A 84 17.15 7.47 -4.16
CA ASN A 84 16.22 7.88 -3.12
C ASN A 84 15.11 6.83 -3.04
N ILE A 85 15.04 6.16 -1.91
CA ILE A 85 14.04 5.12 -1.64
C ILE A 85 13.05 5.63 -0.62
N TYR A 86 11.78 5.42 -0.90
CA TYR A 86 10.69 5.64 0.04
C TYR A 86 10.13 4.31 0.51
N GLU A 87 9.81 4.24 1.78
CA GLU A 87 9.17 3.08 2.40
C GLU A 87 7.89 3.53 3.11
N VAL A 88 6.86 2.71 3.09
CA VAL A 88 5.63 2.92 3.86
C VAL A 88 5.51 1.82 4.91
N GLY A 89 5.36 2.22 6.17
CA GLY A 89 5.22 1.29 7.29
C GLY A 89 6.51 0.53 7.58
N PRO A 90 7.59 1.21 8.04
CA PRO A 90 8.86 0.56 8.40
C PRO A 90 8.71 -0.49 9.51
N GLY A 91 7.66 -0.40 10.32
CA GLY A 91 7.43 -1.29 11.44
C GLY A 91 8.58 -1.28 12.43
N LEU A 92 9.32 -2.37 12.55
CA LEU A 92 10.51 -2.47 13.41
C LEU A 92 11.81 -2.03 12.71
N GLY A 93 11.74 -1.51 11.47
CA GLY A 93 12.90 -1.02 10.72
C GLY A 93 13.70 -2.10 9.99
N VAL A 94 13.19 -3.33 9.87
CA VAL A 94 13.89 -4.46 9.23
C VAL A 94 14.23 -4.16 7.78
N LEU A 95 13.26 -3.77 6.99
CA LEU A 95 13.45 -3.45 5.56
C LEU A 95 14.17 -2.11 5.42
N THR A 96 13.84 -1.10 6.24
CA THR A 96 14.52 0.20 6.27
C THR A 96 16.03 0.05 6.40
N ARG A 97 16.49 -0.72 7.42
CA ARG A 97 17.92 -0.98 7.66
C ARG A 97 18.57 -1.66 6.48
N ALA A 98 17.95 -2.73 5.96
CA ALA A 98 18.50 -3.46 4.82
C ALA A 98 18.64 -2.59 3.56
N LEU A 99 17.68 -1.69 3.29
CA LEU A 99 17.76 -0.71 2.21
C LEU A 99 18.87 0.32 2.46
N ALA A 100 18.99 0.83 3.69
CA ALA A 100 20.01 1.82 4.04
C ALA A 100 21.42 1.26 3.96
N GLU A 101 21.65 0.00 4.32
CA GLU A 101 22.92 -0.71 4.25
C GLU A 101 23.41 -0.88 2.81
N THR A 102 22.55 -0.74 1.79
CA THR A 102 22.97 -0.68 0.37
C THR A 102 23.62 0.65 -0.02
N GLY A 103 23.57 1.65 0.85
CA GLY A 103 24.03 3.01 0.59
C GLY A 103 22.98 3.95 0.01
N ALA A 104 21.74 3.49 -0.19
CA ALA A 104 20.62 4.31 -0.64
C ALA A 104 20.20 5.35 0.42
N ASN A 105 19.61 6.47 0.00
CA ASN A 105 18.94 7.41 0.90
C ASN A 105 17.52 6.91 1.15
N VAL A 106 17.19 6.57 2.40
CA VAL A 106 15.88 5.99 2.73
C VAL A 106 15.02 7.00 3.50
N THR A 107 13.80 7.22 3.03
CA THR A 107 12.77 7.96 3.75
C THR A 107 11.59 7.03 4.05
N SER A 108 11.40 6.69 5.32
CA SER A 108 10.31 5.81 5.76
C SER A 108 9.18 6.64 6.35
N VAL A 109 7.93 6.37 5.92
CA VAL A 109 6.72 7.05 6.38
C VAL A 109 5.95 6.10 7.29
N GLU A 110 5.83 6.46 8.58
CA GLU A 110 5.15 5.66 9.60
C GLU A 110 3.96 6.42 10.18
N LYS A 111 2.84 5.74 10.35
CA LYS A 111 1.65 6.33 10.96
C LYS A 111 1.59 6.11 12.48
N ASP A 112 2.14 5.00 12.96
CA ASP A 112 2.08 4.61 14.36
C ASP A 112 3.23 5.24 15.17
N GLU A 113 2.92 6.32 15.89
CA GLU A 113 3.87 7.01 16.77
C GLU A 113 4.45 6.12 17.87
N HIS A 114 3.78 5.03 18.27
CA HIS A 114 4.29 4.10 19.28
C HIS A 114 5.54 3.37 18.80
N LEU A 115 5.79 3.30 17.49
CA LEU A 115 7.00 2.70 16.93
C LEU A 115 8.24 3.61 16.97
N ARG A 116 8.11 4.87 17.39
CA ARG A 116 9.22 5.84 17.42
C ARG A 116 10.44 5.32 18.16
N GLY A 117 10.28 4.90 19.41
CA GLY A 117 11.41 4.46 20.24
C GLY A 117 12.11 3.19 19.71
N VAL A 118 11.35 2.26 19.11
CA VAL A 118 11.97 1.08 18.50
C VAL A 118 12.70 1.44 17.20
N LEU A 119 12.17 2.35 16.39
CA LEU A 119 12.83 2.81 15.16
C LEU A 119 14.11 3.60 15.47
N GLU A 120 14.11 4.45 16.48
CA GLU A 120 15.33 5.14 16.96
C GLU A 120 16.41 4.12 17.35
N THR A 121 16.04 3.05 18.06
CA THR A 121 16.97 1.98 18.45
C THR A 121 17.46 1.17 17.23
N THR A 122 16.57 0.73 16.37
CA THR A 122 16.91 -0.21 15.29
C THR A 122 17.60 0.46 14.10
N LEU A 123 17.45 1.77 13.95
CA LEU A 123 18.04 2.55 12.85
C LEU A 123 19.21 3.43 13.34
N GLU A 124 19.62 3.28 14.60
CA GLU A 124 20.77 3.99 15.15
C GLU A 124 22.02 3.80 14.28
N GLY A 125 22.77 4.89 14.08
CA GLY A 125 24.01 4.92 13.29
C GLY A 125 23.80 5.02 11.77
N LEU A 126 22.57 5.02 11.26
CA LEU A 126 22.27 5.13 9.83
C LEU A 126 21.99 6.60 9.44
N ALA A 127 23.05 7.34 9.05
CA ALA A 127 22.93 8.75 8.68
C ALA A 127 22.13 9.00 7.37
N ASN A 128 21.91 7.94 6.58
CA ASN A 128 21.17 7.97 5.30
C ASN A 128 19.69 7.57 5.46
N VAL A 129 19.18 7.50 6.69
CA VAL A 129 17.78 7.17 6.99
C VAL A 129 17.06 8.37 7.59
N ARG A 130 15.85 8.62 7.11
CA ARG A 130 14.91 9.59 7.68
C ARG A 130 13.56 8.92 7.91
N VAL A 131 13.08 8.92 9.15
CA VAL A 131 11.70 8.48 9.48
C VAL A 131 10.81 9.71 9.60
N VAL A 132 9.66 9.68 8.92
CA VAL A 132 8.63 10.73 8.96
C VAL A 132 7.36 10.13 9.52
N PHE A 133 6.93 10.62 10.69
CA PHE A 133 5.68 10.18 11.29
C PHE A 133 4.50 10.93 10.68
N LYS A 134 3.80 10.24 9.77
CA LYS A 134 2.63 10.77 9.07
C LYS A 134 1.82 9.64 8.43
N ASP A 135 0.51 9.87 8.21
CA ASP A 135 -0.30 8.97 7.38
C ASP A 135 0.19 9.00 5.93
N ALA A 136 0.46 7.83 5.35
CA ALA A 136 0.92 7.70 3.98
C ALA A 136 -0.11 8.23 2.96
N LEU A 137 -1.40 8.22 3.29
CA LEU A 137 -2.45 8.80 2.44
C LEU A 137 -2.41 10.34 2.40
N GLU A 138 -1.81 10.97 3.43
CA GLU A 138 -1.66 12.43 3.53
C GLU A 138 -0.23 12.89 3.23
N PHE A 139 0.71 11.96 3.01
CA PHE A 139 2.09 12.29 2.73
C PHE A 139 2.21 12.96 1.35
N PRO A 140 2.98 14.07 1.23
CA PRO A 140 3.10 14.82 -0.03
C PRO A 140 4.06 14.14 -1.01
N TRP A 141 3.64 13.03 -1.61
CA TRP A 141 4.44 12.21 -2.53
C TRP A 141 5.01 12.98 -3.72
N HIS A 142 4.36 14.07 -4.14
CA HIS A 142 4.83 14.96 -5.21
C HIS A 142 6.09 15.76 -4.85
N HIS A 143 6.51 15.77 -3.59
CA HIS A 143 7.78 16.40 -3.16
C HIS A 143 8.96 15.42 -3.20
N ALA A 144 8.74 14.13 -3.44
CA ALA A 144 9.82 13.19 -3.63
C ALA A 144 10.70 13.60 -4.83
N PRO A 145 12.03 13.38 -4.78
CA PRO A 145 12.89 13.57 -5.96
C PRO A 145 12.38 12.75 -7.15
N GLU A 146 12.51 13.30 -8.36
CA GLU A 146 12.14 12.58 -9.56
C GLU A 146 13.02 11.32 -9.74
N GLY A 147 12.42 10.22 -10.18
CA GLY A 147 13.09 8.93 -10.30
C GLY A 147 13.26 8.18 -8.99
N SER A 148 12.64 8.63 -7.89
CA SER A 148 12.62 7.89 -6.62
C SER A 148 12.05 6.49 -6.79
N LEU A 149 12.45 5.58 -5.90
CA LEU A 149 11.92 4.22 -5.80
C LEU A 149 11.02 4.09 -4.57
N LEU A 150 9.99 3.27 -4.68
CA LEU A 150 9.26 2.77 -3.51
C LEU A 150 9.66 1.33 -3.26
N VAL A 151 10.05 1.00 -2.03
CA VAL A 151 10.24 -0.40 -1.59
C VAL A 151 9.57 -0.54 -0.24
N ALA A 152 8.50 -1.34 -0.13
CA ALA A 152 7.68 -1.38 1.07
C ALA A 152 7.01 -2.73 1.34
N ASN A 153 6.79 -3.05 2.62
CA ASN A 153 5.82 -4.05 3.05
C ASN A 153 4.50 -3.33 3.40
N LEU A 154 3.60 -3.18 2.42
CA LEU A 154 2.43 -2.32 2.56
C LEU A 154 1.38 -2.89 3.54
N PRO A 155 0.75 -2.04 4.36
CA PRO A 155 -0.42 -2.45 5.15
C PRO A 155 -1.56 -2.93 4.23
N TYR A 156 -2.00 -4.17 4.40
CA TYR A 156 -2.91 -4.83 3.45
C TYR A 156 -4.24 -4.11 3.26
N TYR A 157 -4.79 -3.53 4.32
CA TYR A 157 -6.12 -2.90 4.31
C TYR A 157 -6.20 -1.59 3.51
N ILE A 158 -5.05 -0.94 3.23
CA ILE A 158 -4.98 0.35 2.50
C ILE A 158 -3.99 0.35 1.34
N SER A 159 -3.41 -0.80 1.00
CA SER A 159 -2.36 -0.91 -0.03
C SER A 159 -2.79 -0.29 -1.37
N SER A 160 -4.00 -0.56 -1.84
CA SER A 160 -4.53 -0.01 -3.10
C SER A 160 -4.61 1.52 -3.10
N ALA A 161 -5.07 2.12 -2.00
CA ALA A 161 -5.17 3.58 -1.87
C ALA A 161 -3.78 4.23 -1.81
N ILE A 162 -2.82 3.61 -1.12
CA ILE A 162 -1.44 4.09 -1.04
C ILE A 162 -0.79 4.05 -2.44
N ILE A 163 -0.92 2.93 -3.17
CA ILE A 163 -0.37 2.80 -4.54
C ILE A 163 -0.92 3.90 -5.45
N ALA A 164 -2.24 4.14 -5.42
CA ALA A 164 -2.87 5.20 -6.21
C ALA A 164 -2.27 6.58 -5.88
N LYS A 165 -2.16 6.92 -4.59
CA LYS A 165 -1.59 8.19 -4.13
C LYS A 165 -0.14 8.39 -4.56
N ILE A 166 0.68 7.34 -4.52
CA ILE A 166 2.08 7.40 -4.95
C ILE A 166 2.17 7.62 -6.46
N LEU A 167 1.37 6.91 -7.26
CA LEU A 167 1.31 7.08 -8.72
C LEU A 167 0.85 8.51 -9.10
N GLU A 168 -0.17 9.04 -8.43
CA GLU A 168 -0.64 10.42 -8.60
C GLU A 168 0.48 11.45 -8.31
N GLY A 169 1.39 11.16 -7.39
CA GLY A 169 2.55 11.99 -7.08
C GLY A 169 3.55 12.15 -8.22
N ARG A 170 3.58 11.20 -9.18
CA ARG A 170 4.38 11.24 -10.44
C ARG A 170 5.87 11.44 -10.24
N ARG A 171 6.45 10.91 -9.18
CA ARG A 171 7.87 11.06 -8.82
C ARG A 171 8.65 9.76 -8.88
N PHE A 172 7.95 8.64 -8.90
CA PHE A 172 8.54 7.34 -8.78
C PHE A 172 8.76 6.70 -10.15
N SER A 173 9.92 6.08 -10.34
CA SER A 173 10.25 5.31 -11.54
C SER A 173 9.88 3.83 -11.39
N CYS A 174 9.91 3.33 -10.16
CA CYS A 174 9.54 1.96 -9.84
C CYS A 174 8.95 1.87 -8.43
N LEU A 175 7.92 1.04 -8.27
CA LEU A 175 7.34 0.68 -6.99
C LEU A 175 7.46 -0.84 -6.82
N THR A 176 8.20 -1.28 -5.79
CA THR A 176 8.31 -2.69 -5.39
C THR A 176 7.70 -2.84 -4.02
N PHE A 177 6.70 -3.69 -3.88
CA PHE A 177 6.01 -3.81 -2.60
C PHE A 177 5.43 -5.18 -2.38
N LEU A 178 5.27 -5.50 -1.11
CA LEU A 178 4.66 -6.71 -0.62
C LEU A 178 3.20 -6.43 -0.27
N VAL A 179 2.30 -7.23 -0.83
CA VAL A 179 0.84 -7.13 -0.63
C VAL A 179 0.25 -8.54 -0.52
N GLN A 180 -1.04 -8.64 -0.20
CA GLN A 180 -1.77 -9.90 -0.31
C GLN A 180 -1.72 -10.41 -1.75
N ARG A 181 -1.57 -11.74 -1.92
CA ARG A 181 -1.49 -12.37 -3.25
C ARG A 181 -2.67 -12.00 -4.15
N GLU A 182 -3.86 -11.92 -3.61
CA GLU A 182 -5.06 -11.50 -4.34
C GLU A 182 -4.92 -10.06 -4.89
N VAL A 183 -4.35 -9.15 -4.09
CA VAL A 183 -4.09 -7.78 -4.53
C VAL A 183 -3.06 -7.79 -5.67
N ALA A 184 -1.95 -8.52 -5.52
CA ALA A 184 -0.94 -8.62 -6.56
C ALA A 184 -1.52 -9.11 -7.90
N LEU A 185 -2.38 -10.12 -7.90
CA LEU A 185 -3.07 -10.62 -9.10
C LEU A 185 -3.97 -9.55 -9.74
N ARG A 186 -4.63 -8.73 -8.93
CA ARG A 186 -5.47 -7.63 -9.45
C ARG A 186 -4.66 -6.53 -10.13
N LEU A 187 -3.38 -6.33 -9.76
CA LEU A 187 -2.56 -5.28 -10.38
C LEU A 187 -2.29 -5.57 -11.86
N GLU A 188 -2.20 -6.85 -12.24
CA GLU A 188 -1.89 -7.32 -13.59
C GLU A 188 -3.13 -7.52 -14.47
N ALA A 189 -4.34 -7.56 -13.85
CA ALA A 189 -5.58 -7.92 -14.53
C ALA A 189 -5.91 -6.96 -15.68
N GLN A 190 -6.33 -7.56 -16.82
CA GLN A 190 -6.74 -6.86 -18.04
C GLN A 190 -8.27 -6.71 -18.09
N PRO A 191 -8.79 -5.81 -18.95
CA PRO A 191 -10.22 -5.69 -19.18
C PRO A 191 -10.88 -7.04 -19.51
N GLY A 192 -11.98 -7.37 -18.84
CA GLY A 192 -12.68 -8.66 -18.97
C GLY A 192 -12.13 -9.78 -18.08
N GLU A 193 -10.99 -9.61 -17.42
CA GLU A 193 -10.45 -10.60 -16.50
C GLU A 193 -10.99 -10.43 -15.08
N ASP A 194 -11.02 -11.54 -14.33
CA ASP A 194 -11.37 -11.48 -12.91
C ASP A 194 -10.32 -10.66 -12.14
N GLY A 195 -10.81 -9.71 -11.36
CA GLY A 195 -9.94 -8.80 -10.62
C GLY A 195 -9.68 -7.45 -11.30
N TYR A 196 -9.93 -7.30 -12.61
CA TYR A 196 -9.81 -5.99 -13.27
C TYR A 196 -10.68 -4.94 -12.59
N GLY A 197 -10.16 -3.73 -12.43
CA GLY A 197 -10.84 -2.63 -11.79
C GLY A 197 -10.02 -1.35 -11.78
N PHE A 198 -10.42 -0.38 -10.95
CA PHE A 198 -9.78 0.93 -10.89
C PHE A 198 -8.25 0.87 -10.75
N LEU A 199 -7.73 0.02 -9.85
CA LEU A 199 -6.29 -0.02 -9.58
C LEU A 199 -5.49 -0.57 -10.77
N SER A 200 -5.92 -1.67 -11.39
CA SER A 200 -5.27 -2.22 -12.59
C SER A 200 -5.30 -1.25 -13.75
N ALA A 201 -6.44 -0.62 -14.00
CA ALA A 201 -6.59 0.39 -15.04
C ALA A 201 -5.77 1.67 -14.74
N LEU A 202 -5.71 2.11 -13.47
CA LEU A 202 -4.88 3.23 -13.06
C LEU A 202 -3.39 2.93 -13.32
N ILE A 203 -2.92 1.74 -12.93
CA ILE A 203 -1.54 1.33 -13.17
C ILE A 203 -1.22 1.35 -14.66
N ALA A 204 -2.12 0.83 -15.52
CA ALA A 204 -1.94 0.83 -16.96
C ALA A 204 -1.85 2.25 -17.58
N LEU A 205 -2.37 3.28 -16.90
CA LEU A 205 -2.17 4.68 -17.28
C LEU A 205 -0.75 5.20 -16.98
N TYR A 206 -0.04 4.59 -16.02
CA TYR A 206 1.30 5.04 -15.60
C TYR A 206 2.42 4.10 -16.02
N GLY A 207 2.12 2.84 -16.34
CA GLY A 207 3.12 1.85 -16.64
C GLY A 207 2.56 0.44 -16.67
N ARG A 208 3.29 -0.52 -16.10
CA ARG A 208 2.87 -1.91 -16.02
C ARG A 208 3.19 -2.50 -14.65
N ALA A 209 2.34 -3.41 -14.19
CA ALA A 209 2.59 -4.22 -13.01
C ALA A 209 3.05 -5.63 -13.39
N GLU A 210 3.78 -6.25 -12.47
CA GLU A 210 4.13 -7.67 -12.50
C GLU A 210 4.17 -8.23 -11.08
N ARG A 211 3.70 -9.46 -10.92
CA ARG A 211 3.90 -10.24 -9.70
C ARG A 211 5.23 -10.97 -9.80
N VAL A 212 6.16 -10.65 -8.90
CA VAL A 212 7.54 -11.16 -9.00
C VAL A 212 7.67 -12.53 -8.33
N PHE A 213 7.26 -12.67 -7.06
CA PHE A 213 7.28 -13.94 -6.34
C PHE A 213 6.29 -13.96 -5.17
N ASP A 214 5.91 -15.16 -4.74
CA ASP A 214 5.04 -15.37 -3.59
C ASP A 214 5.87 -15.52 -2.30
N VAL A 215 5.31 -14.98 -1.20
CA VAL A 215 5.93 -15.00 0.13
C VAL A 215 5.04 -15.79 1.09
N PRO A 216 5.57 -16.88 1.69
CA PRO A 216 4.80 -17.72 2.58
C PRO A 216 4.46 -16.99 3.89
N LYS A 217 3.34 -17.36 4.50
CA LYS A 217 2.86 -16.76 5.77
C LYS A 217 3.91 -16.84 6.90
N GLY A 218 4.72 -17.91 6.91
CA GLY A 218 5.79 -18.10 7.90
C GLY A 218 6.93 -17.11 7.82
N ALA A 219 7.02 -16.31 6.76
CA ALA A 219 8.00 -15.24 6.65
C ALA A 219 7.68 -14.02 7.53
N PHE A 220 6.55 -14.03 8.27
CA PHE A 220 6.09 -12.90 9.07
C PHE A 220 5.77 -13.29 10.52
N PHE A 221 5.87 -12.27 11.40
CA PHE A 221 5.40 -12.34 12.78
C PHE A 221 4.55 -11.10 13.14
N PRO A 222 3.29 -11.30 13.60
CA PRO A 222 2.54 -12.55 13.51
C PRO A 222 2.33 -12.96 12.06
N ALA A 223 2.06 -14.26 11.82
CA ALA A 223 1.77 -14.76 10.49
C ALA A 223 0.43 -14.20 9.99
N PRO A 224 0.34 -13.70 8.74
CA PRO A 224 -0.91 -13.24 8.16
C PRO A 224 -1.85 -14.41 7.83
N ASP A 225 -3.15 -14.14 7.70
CA ASP A 225 -4.15 -15.16 7.37
C ASP A 225 -4.04 -15.65 5.92
N VAL A 226 -3.42 -14.87 5.02
CA VAL A 226 -3.31 -15.12 3.58
C VAL A 226 -1.84 -15.11 3.12
N THR A 227 -1.57 -15.76 1.99
CA THR A 227 -0.27 -15.68 1.31
C THR A 227 -0.07 -14.27 0.77
N SER A 228 1.16 -13.79 0.82
CA SER A 228 1.58 -12.51 0.27
C SER A 228 2.33 -12.70 -1.05
N SER A 229 2.48 -11.64 -1.81
CA SER A 229 3.32 -11.61 -3.01
C SER A 229 4.08 -10.31 -3.06
N VAL A 230 5.30 -10.36 -3.57
CA VAL A 230 6.02 -9.17 -4.01
C VAL A 230 5.55 -8.84 -5.42
N ALA A 231 5.08 -7.62 -5.58
CA ALA A 231 4.68 -7.06 -6.86
C ALA A 231 5.54 -5.84 -7.18
N ARG A 232 5.67 -5.55 -8.46
CA ARG A 232 6.44 -4.44 -8.98
C ARG A 232 5.60 -3.66 -9.98
N ILE A 233 5.64 -2.34 -9.91
CA ILE A 233 5.10 -1.44 -10.92
C ILE A 233 6.28 -0.69 -11.53
N GLN A 234 6.52 -0.93 -12.82
CA GLN A 234 7.46 -0.15 -13.59
C GLN A 234 6.72 1.04 -14.19
N VAL A 235 7.07 2.25 -13.77
CA VAL A 235 6.46 3.49 -14.27
C VAL A 235 7.14 3.88 -15.58
N THR A 236 6.34 4.14 -16.61
CA THR A 236 6.86 4.59 -17.92
C THR A 236 7.18 6.08 -17.85
N PRO A 237 8.43 6.49 -18.12
CA PRO A 237 8.83 7.88 -18.11
C PRO A 237 7.95 8.74 -19.04
N GLY A 238 7.54 9.91 -18.56
CA GLY A 238 6.76 10.86 -19.35
C GLY A 238 5.27 10.57 -19.48
N LEU A 239 4.78 9.38 -19.08
CA LEU A 239 3.34 9.13 -19.01
C LEU A 239 2.69 10.00 -17.93
N ARG A 240 1.80 10.88 -18.38
CA ARG A 240 1.08 11.82 -17.50
C ARG A 240 -0.40 11.82 -17.89
N PRO A 241 -1.19 10.88 -17.37
CA PRO A 241 -2.63 10.88 -17.67
C PRO A 241 -3.26 12.21 -17.23
N ALA A 242 -4.16 12.73 -18.07
CA ALA A 242 -4.88 13.93 -17.74
C ALA A 242 -5.79 13.71 -16.52
N PRO A 243 -5.99 14.70 -15.64
CA PRO A 243 -6.86 14.56 -14.47
C PRO A 243 -8.27 14.08 -14.81
N GLY A 244 -8.82 14.52 -15.93
CA GLY A 244 -10.13 14.06 -16.42
C GLY A 244 -10.18 12.56 -16.72
N VAL A 245 -9.09 11.96 -17.24
CA VAL A 245 -9.01 10.51 -17.47
C VAL A 245 -9.10 9.73 -16.16
N ILE A 246 -8.39 10.17 -15.12
CA ILE A 246 -8.42 9.51 -13.81
C ILE A 246 -9.83 9.61 -13.22
N ARG A 247 -10.48 10.76 -13.30
CA ARG A 247 -11.85 10.96 -12.80
C ARG A 247 -12.85 10.06 -13.51
N VAL A 248 -12.79 9.99 -14.84
CA VAL A 248 -13.67 9.12 -15.63
C VAL A 248 -13.41 7.66 -15.30
N LEU A 249 -12.14 7.27 -15.08
CA LEU A 249 -11.77 5.93 -14.67
C LEU A 249 -12.37 5.55 -13.30
N GLU A 250 -12.29 6.45 -12.31
CA GLU A 250 -12.90 6.24 -10.98
C GLU A 250 -14.41 6.03 -11.10
N VAL A 251 -15.08 6.89 -11.83
CA VAL A 251 -16.53 6.82 -12.05
C VAL A 251 -16.89 5.55 -12.80
N ALA A 252 -16.21 5.28 -13.92
CA ALA A 252 -16.50 4.14 -14.78
C ALA A 252 -16.39 2.81 -14.03
N LEU A 253 -15.36 2.64 -13.18
CA LEU A 253 -15.07 1.40 -12.48
C LEU A 253 -15.58 1.36 -11.03
N HIS A 254 -16.38 2.35 -10.60
CA HIS A 254 -16.92 2.39 -9.24
C HIS A 254 -17.77 1.15 -8.91
N HIS A 255 -18.62 0.73 -9.83
CA HIS A 255 -19.39 -0.52 -9.74
C HIS A 255 -19.08 -1.43 -10.94
N ARG A 256 -18.00 -2.20 -10.88
CA ARG A 256 -17.47 -3.04 -11.98
C ARG A 256 -18.55 -3.86 -12.72
N ARG A 257 -19.47 -4.50 -11.98
CA ARG A 257 -20.53 -5.37 -12.51
C ARG A 257 -21.73 -4.63 -13.10
N LYS A 258 -21.84 -3.29 -12.94
CA LYS A 258 -22.86 -2.48 -13.60
C LYS A 258 -22.42 -2.10 -15.01
N THR A 259 -23.37 -1.71 -15.85
CA THR A 259 -23.04 -1.13 -17.15
C THR A 259 -22.30 0.21 -16.95
N LEU A 260 -21.41 0.52 -17.87
CA LEU A 260 -20.71 1.81 -17.89
C LEU A 260 -21.68 2.99 -17.88
N ARG A 261 -22.74 2.91 -18.72
CA ARG A 261 -23.83 3.90 -18.75
C ARG A 261 -24.42 4.17 -17.37
N ASN A 262 -24.70 3.11 -16.60
CA ASN A 262 -25.27 3.25 -15.26
C ASN A 262 -24.29 3.93 -14.28
N ASN A 263 -23.00 3.62 -14.37
CA ASN A 263 -21.99 4.27 -13.52
C ASN A 263 -21.88 5.76 -13.83
N LEU A 264 -21.83 6.13 -15.12
CA LEU A 264 -21.79 7.54 -15.54
C LEU A 264 -23.06 8.30 -15.14
N SER A 265 -24.23 7.69 -15.28
CA SER A 265 -25.51 8.28 -14.85
C SER A 265 -25.56 8.50 -13.34
N LEU A 266 -25.08 7.54 -12.53
CA LEU A 266 -24.99 7.68 -11.07
C LEU A 266 -24.03 8.80 -10.63
N ALA A 267 -23.02 9.09 -11.44
CA ALA A 267 -22.10 10.21 -11.22
C ALA A 267 -22.66 11.56 -11.65
N GLY A 268 -23.87 11.60 -12.25
CA GLY A 268 -24.58 12.83 -12.59
C GLY A 268 -24.31 13.38 -13.99
N TYR A 269 -23.67 12.59 -14.88
CA TYR A 269 -23.54 13.00 -16.28
C TYR A 269 -24.90 12.96 -16.99
N ALA A 270 -25.15 13.94 -17.86
CA ALA A 270 -26.40 14.03 -18.62
C ALA A 270 -26.54 12.86 -19.62
N PRO A 271 -27.76 12.33 -19.84
CA PRO A 271 -27.96 11.18 -20.72
C PRO A 271 -27.46 11.38 -22.17
N GLU A 272 -27.61 12.60 -22.69
CA GLU A 272 -27.17 12.97 -24.06
C GLU A 272 -25.62 12.97 -24.12
N LEU A 273 -24.95 13.48 -23.09
CA LEU A 273 -23.49 13.50 -23.01
C LEU A 273 -22.93 12.08 -22.87
N ILE A 274 -23.60 11.21 -22.09
CA ILE A 274 -23.24 9.79 -21.96
C ILE A 274 -23.37 9.09 -23.32
N ALA A 275 -24.46 9.31 -24.04
CA ALA A 275 -24.68 8.71 -25.37
C ALA A 275 -23.58 9.12 -26.35
N GLN A 276 -23.28 10.41 -26.44
CA GLN A 276 -22.18 10.93 -27.27
C GLN A 276 -20.81 10.34 -26.87
N ALA A 277 -20.53 10.25 -25.59
CA ALA A 277 -19.26 9.71 -25.10
C ALA A 277 -19.09 8.22 -25.44
N LEU A 278 -20.16 7.42 -25.30
CA LEU A 278 -20.17 6.00 -25.69
C LEU A 278 -19.96 5.83 -27.18
N GLU A 279 -20.63 6.64 -28.02
CA GLU A 279 -20.48 6.62 -29.49
C GLU A 279 -19.03 6.95 -29.89
N VAL A 280 -18.44 8.02 -29.35
CA VAL A 280 -17.05 8.40 -29.63
C VAL A 280 -16.05 7.33 -29.17
N ALA A 281 -16.34 6.64 -28.07
CA ALA A 281 -15.53 5.56 -27.58
C ALA A 281 -15.77 4.21 -28.30
N GLY A 282 -16.74 4.12 -29.22
CA GLY A 282 -17.09 2.91 -29.92
C GLY A 282 -17.66 1.81 -29.02
N LEU A 283 -18.39 2.20 -27.96
CA LEU A 283 -18.90 1.29 -26.95
C LEU A 283 -20.42 1.14 -27.03
N GLU A 284 -20.87 -0.10 -26.88
CA GLU A 284 -22.30 -0.39 -26.77
C GLU A 284 -22.87 0.09 -25.42
N PRO A 285 -24.11 0.61 -25.36
CA PRO A 285 -24.71 1.09 -24.10
C PRO A 285 -24.85 0.02 -23.01
N SER A 286 -24.79 -1.24 -23.37
CA SER A 286 -24.90 -2.40 -22.47
C SER A 286 -23.55 -2.87 -21.91
N VAL A 287 -22.41 -2.33 -22.37
CA VAL A 287 -21.09 -2.76 -21.95
C VAL A 287 -20.93 -2.66 -20.43
N ARG A 288 -20.38 -3.69 -19.81
CA ARG A 288 -20.05 -3.64 -18.38
C ARG A 288 -18.77 -2.84 -18.16
N ALA A 289 -18.69 -2.17 -17.04
CA ALA A 289 -17.54 -1.34 -16.72
C ALA A 289 -16.22 -2.14 -16.70
N GLU A 290 -16.25 -3.38 -16.23
CA GLU A 290 -15.09 -4.27 -16.16
C GLU A 290 -14.55 -4.74 -17.51
N ASP A 291 -15.34 -4.61 -18.58
CA ASP A 291 -14.97 -5.01 -19.95
C ASP A 291 -14.43 -3.83 -20.78
N VAL A 292 -14.42 -2.62 -20.22
CA VAL A 292 -14.05 -1.39 -20.96
C VAL A 292 -12.53 -1.26 -21.07
N PRO A 293 -11.96 -1.24 -22.28
CA PRO A 293 -10.53 -1.06 -22.47
C PRO A 293 -10.08 0.37 -22.13
N LEU A 294 -8.81 0.50 -21.72
CA LEU A 294 -8.25 1.79 -21.28
C LEU A 294 -8.32 2.88 -22.37
N ALA A 295 -8.13 2.52 -23.64
CA ALA A 295 -8.26 3.45 -24.77
C ALA A 295 -9.67 4.06 -24.86
N ALA A 296 -10.70 3.27 -24.57
CA ALA A 296 -12.08 3.77 -24.54
C ALA A 296 -12.32 4.70 -23.34
N ILE A 297 -11.72 4.44 -22.16
CA ILE A 297 -11.75 5.37 -21.02
C ILE A 297 -11.12 6.73 -21.40
N GLN A 298 -10.02 6.72 -22.13
CA GLN A 298 -9.38 7.96 -22.61
C GLN A 298 -10.27 8.73 -23.60
N ALA A 299 -10.94 8.03 -24.52
CA ALA A 299 -11.89 8.63 -25.44
C ALA A 299 -13.12 9.22 -24.71
N LEU A 300 -13.68 8.48 -23.74
CA LEU A 300 -14.76 8.97 -22.89
C LEU A 300 -14.36 10.26 -22.14
N ALA A 301 -13.16 10.30 -21.61
CA ALA A 301 -12.66 11.47 -20.87
C ALA A 301 -12.55 12.71 -21.76
N GLY A 302 -12.23 12.54 -23.02
CA GLY A 302 -12.20 13.65 -23.99
C GLY A 302 -13.56 14.34 -24.20
N VAL A 303 -14.66 13.58 -24.01
CA VAL A 303 -16.04 14.09 -24.14
C VAL A 303 -16.59 14.56 -22.79
N LEU A 304 -16.40 13.75 -21.74
CA LEU A 304 -17.01 13.96 -20.41
C LEU A 304 -16.30 15.02 -19.59
N GLU A 305 -14.98 15.14 -19.76
CA GLU A 305 -14.09 16.01 -18.97
C GLU A 305 -13.12 16.74 -19.91
N PRO A 306 -13.60 17.61 -20.81
CA PRO A 306 -12.73 18.33 -21.71
C PRO A 306 -11.73 19.20 -20.92
N ALA A 307 -10.52 19.36 -21.44
CA ALA A 307 -9.41 20.04 -20.75
C ALA A 307 -9.74 21.48 -20.31
N ASP A 308 -10.71 22.13 -20.97
CA ASP A 308 -11.15 23.51 -20.72
C ASP A 308 -12.36 23.62 -19.77
N ALA A 309 -12.91 22.51 -19.28
CA ALA A 309 -14.01 22.54 -18.31
C ALA A 309 -13.48 23.07 -16.96
N LYS A 310 -13.64 24.37 -16.73
CA LYS A 310 -13.43 25.00 -15.43
C LYS A 310 -14.23 24.25 -14.38
N HIS A 311 -13.54 23.82 -13.31
CA HIS A 311 -14.12 23.16 -12.17
C HIS A 311 -15.45 23.79 -11.73
N ILE A 312 -16.54 23.13 -12.01
CA ILE A 312 -17.81 23.39 -11.34
C ILE A 312 -17.69 22.72 -9.99
N THR A 313 -17.12 23.42 -9.04
CA THR A 313 -17.17 23.09 -7.62
C THR A 313 -18.62 23.18 -7.22
N LYS A 314 -19.27 22.03 -7.01
CA LYS A 314 -20.52 22.01 -6.25
C LYS A 314 -20.15 22.13 -4.79
N SER A 315 -20.61 23.26 -4.22
CA SER A 315 -20.73 23.57 -2.78
C SER A 315 -21.38 22.45 -2.00
#